data_7aa689082a0cfecbd2c84831435dbeaa
#
_entry.id   7aa689082a0cfecbd2c84831435dbeaa
#
_cell.length_a   1.000
_cell.length_b   1.000
_cell.length_c   1.000
_cell.angle_alpha   90.00
_cell.angle_beta   90.00
_cell.angle_gamma   90.00
#
_symmetry.space_group_name_H-M   'P 1'
#
loop_
_entity.id
_entity.type
_entity.pdbx_description
1 polymer ?
#
loop_
_entity_poly.entity_id
_entity_poly.type
_entity_poly.pdbx_seq_one_letter_code
_entity_poly.pdbx_strand_id
1 'polypeptide(L)'
;GKVHALWVGAQGVATPWLLSTDADTRHAPDLLARAHAAAEERGLDAVSLAGVQEVRGAGENLLVPPVFALLDALLGDWEEAAAGRGPAVANGQFILLRREAWEACGGFETVRHVPLDDIAVAARLRAGGFRTGFFRASGLRVRMYRGWGEAFQGWRRNLGGLLGARHGAVAAALAVLLLPVAAFLAASVSGLAVEATLLWIAGVAASMLLRYGSGHRPAWGFLYPLDALALAGVLALAAVDRRRGRLLSWKGREMRV
;
A
#
# COMPACT_ATOMS: atom_id res chain seq x y z
N GLY A 1 7.06 12.88 -15.67
CA GLY A 1 6.42 12.38 -14.46
C GLY A 1 7.43 11.88 -13.45
N LYS A 2 6.96 11.27 -12.33
CA LYS A 2 7.81 10.75 -11.25
C LYS A 2 8.97 9.89 -11.79
N VAL A 3 8.65 8.86 -12.54
CA VAL A 3 9.66 7.93 -13.09
C VAL A 3 10.71 8.63 -13.97
N HIS A 4 10.29 9.59 -14.81
CA HIS A 4 11.23 10.37 -15.62
C HIS A 4 12.14 11.24 -14.73
N ALA A 5 11.59 11.88 -13.70
CA ALA A 5 12.39 12.67 -12.75
C ALA A 5 13.41 11.79 -12.00
N LEU A 6 12.99 10.60 -11.57
CA LEU A 6 13.87 9.62 -10.93
C LEU A 6 14.98 9.15 -11.88
N TRP A 7 14.63 8.88 -13.14
CA TRP A 7 15.60 8.48 -14.17
C TRP A 7 16.64 9.58 -14.43
N VAL A 8 16.19 10.81 -14.65
CA VAL A 8 17.11 11.97 -14.88
C VAL A 8 17.98 12.22 -13.64
N GLY A 9 17.37 12.22 -12.45
CA GLY A 9 18.11 12.45 -11.20
C GLY A 9 19.17 11.39 -10.92
N ALA A 10 18.91 10.14 -11.28
CA ALA A 10 19.85 9.05 -11.04
C ALA A 10 21.07 9.08 -11.99
N GLN A 11 20.96 9.66 -13.18
CA GLN A 11 22.08 9.70 -14.13
C GLN A 11 23.27 10.53 -13.67
N GLY A 12 23.03 11.56 -12.86
CA GLY A 12 24.09 12.42 -12.30
C GLY A 12 24.74 11.91 -11.02
N VAL A 13 24.28 10.77 -10.50
CA VAL A 13 24.72 10.26 -9.18
C VAL A 13 25.86 9.25 -9.36
N ALA A 14 27.01 9.48 -8.71
CA ALA A 14 28.19 8.61 -8.78
C ALA A 14 28.42 7.73 -7.52
N THR A 15 27.52 7.82 -6.53
CA THR A 15 27.62 7.06 -5.27
C THR A 15 27.27 5.58 -5.46
N PRO A 16 27.81 4.67 -4.62
CA PRO A 16 27.50 3.23 -4.70
C PRO A 16 26.02 2.91 -4.43
N TRP A 17 25.31 3.78 -3.73
CA TRP A 17 23.90 3.63 -3.41
C TRP A 17 23.08 4.82 -3.90
N LEU A 18 21.87 4.54 -4.34
CA LEU A 18 20.87 5.51 -4.78
C LEU A 18 19.66 5.44 -3.84
N LEU A 19 19.20 6.59 -3.35
CA LEU A 19 17.94 6.70 -2.62
C LEU A 19 16.89 7.36 -3.51
N SER A 20 15.81 6.63 -3.78
CA SER A 20 14.58 7.17 -4.33
C SER A 20 13.55 7.33 -3.21
N THR A 21 12.92 8.50 -3.12
CA THR A 21 11.90 8.79 -2.10
C THR A 21 10.79 9.67 -2.67
N ASP A 22 9.56 9.51 -2.17
CA ASP A 22 8.46 10.40 -2.52
C ASP A 22 8.60 11.75 -1.81
N ALA A 23 8.17 12.83 -2.47
CA ALA A 23 8.33 14.20 -1.97
C ALA A 23 7.48 14.54 -0.74
N ASP A 24 6.49 13.70 -0.41
CA ASP A 24 5.58 13.85 0.72
C ASP A 24 5.97 13.01 1.94
N THR A 25 7.19 12.46 1.93
CA THR A 25 7.76 11.68 3.03
C THR A 25 8.55 12.55 4.01
N ARG A 26 8.61 12.11 5.26
CA ARG A 26 9.46 12.66 6.31
C ARG A 26 10.30 11.55 6.92
N HIS A 27 11.61 11.76 6.96
CA HIS A 27 12.58 10.79 7.43
C HIS A 27 13.11 11.19 8.81
N ALA A 28 13.24 10.22 9.71
CA ALA A 28 14.05 10.39 10.91
C ALA A 28 15.53 10.58 10.52
N PRO A 29 16.32 11.35 11.28
CA PRO A 29 17.70 11.66 10.91
C PRO A 29 18.61 10.44 10.68
N ASP A 30 18.33 9.33 11.36
CA ASP A 30 19.08 8.08 11.31
C ASP A 30 18.51 7.05 10.30
N LEU A 31 17.39 7.34 9.65
CA LEU A 31 16.67 6.37 8.82
C LEU A 31 17.53 5.81 7.69
N LEU A 32 18.23 6.68 6.95
CA LEU A 32 19.08 6.27 5.84
C LEU A 32 20.24 5.38 6.32
N ALA A 33 20.89 5.75 7.40
CA ALA A 33 21.99 4.97 7.98
C ALA A 33 21.53 3.57 8.40
N ARG A 34 20.36 3.48 9.05
CA ARG A 34 19.77 2.19 9.46
C ARG A 34 19.35 1.33 8.26
N ALA A 35 18.77 1.94 7.23
CA ALA A 35 18.39 1.22 6.01
C ALA A 35 19.62 0.68 5.28
N HIS A 36 20.69 1.46 5.21
CA HIS A 36 21.96 1.04 4.62
C HIS A 36 22.62 -0.08 5.43
N ALA A 37 22.69 0.05 6.77
CA ALA A 37 23.23 -0.99 7.64
C ALA A 37 22.45 -2.31 7.46
N ALA A 38 21.11 -2.27 7.43
CA ALA A 38 20.27 -3.44 7.20
C ALA A 38 20.52 -4.07 5.82
N ALA A 39 20.80 -3.27 4.79
CA ALA A 39 21.16 -3.77 3.47
C ALA A 39 22.49 -4.54 3.51
N GLU A 40 23.52 -3.95 4.11
CA GLU A 40 24.85 -4.59 4.21
C GLU A 40 24.81 -5.85 5.08
N GLU A 41 24.23 -5.79 6.28
CA GLU A 41 24.12 -6.92 7.21
C GLU A 41 23.38 -8.13 6.60
N ARG A 42 22.38 -7.88 5.79
CA ARG A 42 21.56 -8.94 5.15
C ARG A 42 22.01 -9.27 3.73
N GLY A 43 23.00 -8.57 3.20
CA GLY A 43 23.49 -8.72 1.82
C GLY A 43 22.39 -8.42 0.80
N LEU A 44 21.63 -7.36 1.00
CA LEU A 44 20.57 -6.93 0.08
C LEU A 44 21.10 -5.90 -0.90
N ASP A 45 20.64 -5.97 -2.13
CA ASP A 45 20.96 -5.00 -3.19
C ASP A 45 19.92 -3.86 -3.25
N ALA A 46 18.74 -4.09 -2.66
CA ALA A 46 17.71 -3.08 -2.51
C ALA A 46 16.96 -3.25 -1.19
N VAL A 47 16.67 -2.12 -0.55
CA VAL A 47 15.82 -2.02 0.64
C VAL A 47 14.70 -1.05 0.37
N SER A 48 13.46 -1.50 0.53
CA SER A 48 12.30 -0.64 0.48
C SER A 48 11.60 -0.60 1.84
N LEU A 49 11.04 0.55 2.18
CA LEU A 49 10.42 0.79 3.48
C LEU A 49 8.95 1.17 3.35
N ALA A 50 8.11 0.53 4.16
CA ALA A 50 6.74 0.97 4.41
C ALA A 50 6.73 1.91 5.61
N GLY A 51 6.40 3.17 5.38
CA GLY A 51 6.32 4.20 6.41
C GLY A 51 5.00 4.20 7.16
N VAL A 52 5.00 4.86 8.32
CA VAL A 52 3.78 5.14 9.09
C VAL A 52 2.92 6.13 8.33
N GLN A 53 1.67 5.74 8.05
CA GLN A 53 0.73 6.61 7.35
C GLN A 53 0.08 7.58 8.32
N GLU A 54 0.31 8.88 8.13
CA GLU A 54 -0.34 9.92 8.91
C GLU A 54 -1.74 10.18 8.39
N VAL A 55 -2.73 10.01 9.24
CA VAL A 55 -4.14 10.28 8.97
C VAL A 55 -4.68 11.31 9.97
N ARG A 56 -5.42 12.30 9.52
CA ARG A 56 -5.87 13.42 10.38
C ARG A 56 -7.36 13.54 10.46
N GLY A 57 -8.13 13.36 9.45
CA GLY A 57 -9.58 13.55 9.46
C GLY A 57 -10.36 12.24 9.43
N ALA A 58 -11.68 12.30 9.67
CA ALA A 58 -12.56 11.14 9.58
C ALA A 58 -12.50 10.47 8.20
N GLY A 59 -12.47 11.26 7.11
CA GLY A 59 -12.41 10.73 5.76
C GLY A 59 -11.13 9.94 5.45
N GLU A 60 -9.98 10.40 5.97
CA GLU A 60 -8.72 9.65 5.85
C GLU A 60 -8.79 8.38 6.70
N ASN A 61 -9.34 8.47 7.92
CA ASN A 61 -9.47 7.34 8.84
C ASN A 61 -10.48 6.29 8.37
N LEU A 62 -11.47 6.65 7.57
CA LEU A 62 -12.40 5.68 6.98
C LEU A 62 -11.72 4.74 5.98
N LEU A 63 -10.70 5.20 5.28
CA LEU A 63 -10.20 4.45 4.14
C LEU A 63 -8.73 4.04 4.25
N VAL A 64 -7.84 4.91 4.74
CA VAL A 64 -6.40 4.64 4.74
C VAL A 64 -6.05 3.43 5.62
N PRO A 65 -6.46 3.36 6.91
CA PRO A 65 -6.12 2.22 7.75
C PRO A 65 -6.69 0.87 7.27
N PRO A 66 -7.97 0.76 6.85
CA PRO A 66 -8.49 -0.49 6.30
C PRO A 66 -7.76 -0.97 5.04
N VAL A 67 -7.35 -0.03 4.17
CA VAL A 67 -6.56 -0.40 2.98
C VAL A 67 -5.19 -0.93 3.38
N PHE A 68 -4.48 -0.28 4.31
CA PHE A 68 -3.18 -0.79 4.77
C PHE A 68 -3.31 -2.13 5.48
N ALA A 69 -4.37 -2.36 6.26
CA ALA A 69 -4.65 -3.67 6.82
C ALA A 69 -4.87 -4.74 5.75
N LEU A 70 -5.58 -4.40 4.67
CA LEU A 70 -5.73 -5.30 3.51
C LEU A 70 -4.39 -5.56 2.83
N LEU A 71 -3.56 -4.54 2.62
CA LEU A 71 -2.24 -4.69 2.00
C LEU A 71 -1.32 -5.55 2.86
N ASP A 72 -1.33 -5.37 4.17
CA ASP A 72 -0.59 -6.21 5.12
C ASP A 72 -1.03 -7.67 5.04
N ALA A 73 -2.34 -7.93 4.96
CA ALA A 73 -2.87 -9.28 4.80
C ALA A 73 -2.50 -9.92 3.45
N LEU A 74 -2.41 -9.12 2.38
CA LEU A 74 -2.01 -9.58 1.04
C LEU A 74 -0.49 -9.79 0.92
N LEU A 75 0.31 -9.04 1.67
CA LEU A 75 1.75 -9.21 1.75
C LEU A 75 2.12 -10.54 2.43
N GLY A 76 1.35 -10.93 3.45
CA GLY A 76 1.59 -12.11 4.25
C GLY A 76 2.70 -11.89 5.29
N ASP A 77 3.80 -12.64 5.17
CA ASP A 77 4.87 -12.62 6.15
C ASP A 77 5.86 -11.47 5.91
N TRP A 78 5.96 -10.55 6.86
CA TRP A 78 6.90 -9.43 6.83
C TRP A 78 8.36 -9.88 6.97
N GLU A 79 8.64 -10.98 7.67
CA GLU A 79 10.00 -11.51 7.79
C GLU A 79 10.46 -12.13 6.46
N GLU A 80 9.57 -12.82 5.76
CA GLU A 80 9.83 -13.33 4.41
C GLU A 80 10.10 -12.17 3.43
N ALA A 81 9.30 -11.11 3.48
CA ALA A 81 9.49 -9.92 2.67
C ALA A 81 10.82 -9.21 2.99
N ALA A 82 11.17 -9.11 4.29
CA ALA A 82 12.42 -8.52 4.76
C ALA A 82 13.65 -9.35 4.35
N ALA A 83 13.49 -10.67 4.26
CA ALA A 83 14.55 -11.57 3.80
C ALA A 83 14.62 -11.68 2.27
N GLY A 84 13.80 -10.95 1.54
CA GLY A 84 13.74 -11.00 0.07
C GLY A 84 13.07 -12.24 -0.50
N ARG A 85 12.35 -13.00 0.32
CA ARG A 85 11.52 -14.13 -0.09
C ARG A 85 10.07 -13.71 -0.35
N GLY A 86 9.24 -14.61 -0.86
CA GLY A 86 7.86 -14.29 -1.21
C GLY A 86 7.72 -13.40 -2.46
N PRO A 87 6.60 -12.66 -2.63
CA PRO A 87 6.38 -11.80 -3.80
C PRO A 87 7.36 -10.61 -3.81
N ALA A 88 7.72 -10.12 -5.00
CA ALA A 88 8.50 -8.90 -5.13
C ALA A 88 7.62 -7.70 -4.70
N VAL A 89 8.03 -7.03 -3.63
CA VAL A 89 7.32 -5.87 -3.06
C VAL A 89 8.29 -4.72 -2.87
N ALA A 90 7.85 -3.54 -3.22
CA ALA A 90 8.50 -2.28 -2.86
C ALA A 90 7.45 -1.18 -2.70
N ASN A 91 7.82 -0.13 -2.00
CA ASN A 91 7.01 1.08 -1.83
C ASN A 91 7.86 2.29 -2.21
N GLY A 92 7.38 3.06 -3.18
CA GLY A 92 8.05 4.25 -3.69
C GLY A 92 8.31 5.35 -2.66
N GLN A 93 7.76 5.21 -1.45
CA GLN A 93 8.02 6.12 -0.34
C GLN A 93 9.49 6.15 0.08
N PHE A 94 10.18 5.00 -0.05
CA PHE A 94 11.61 4.88 0.22
C PHE A 94 12.15 3.61 -0.45
N ILE A 95 13.07 3.76 -1.39
CA ILE A 95 13.78 2.66 -2.03
C ILE A 95 15.27 3.02 -2.08
N LEU A 96 16.06 2.33 -1.28
CA LEU A 96 17.52 2.40 -1.31
C LEU A 96 18.03 1.27 -2.21
N LEU A 97 18.78 1.62 -3.24
CA LEU A 97 19.22 0.72 -4.31
C LEU A 97 20.75 0.74 -4.43
N ARG A 98 21.37 -0.41 -4.52
CA ARG A 98 22.77 -0.50 -4.97
C ARG A 98 22.82 -0.06 -6.44
N ARG A 99 23.76 0.86 -6.77
CA ARG A 99 23.89 1.42 -8.13
C ARG A 99 24.02 0.33 -9.19
N GLU A 100 24.89 -0.65 -8.95
CA GLU A 100 25.13 -1.76 -9.86
C GLU A 100 23.83 -2.53 -10.17
N ALA A 101 23.01 -2.80 -9.16
CA ALA A 101 21.71 -3.45 -9.34
C ALA A 101 20.73 -2.57 -10.13
N TRP A 102 20.72 -1.25 -9.87
CA TRP A 102 19.90 -0.30 -10.60
C TRP A 102 20.29 -0.21 -12.09
N GLU A 103 21.58 -0.15 -12.40
CA GLU A 103 22.09 -0.12 -13.78
C GLU A 103 21.79 -1.42 -14.51
N ALA A 104 22.05 -2.57 -13.88
CA ALA A 104 21.81 -3.89 -14.47
C ALA A 104 20.33 -4.15 -14.78
N CYS A 105 19.38 -3.63 -13.99
CA CYS A 105 17.96 -3.77 -14.28
C CYS A 105 17.42 -2.76 -15.31
N GLY A 106 18.28 -1.90 -15.86
CA GLY A 106 17.94 -0.87 -16.85
C GLY A 106 17.29 0.38 -16.24
N GLY A 107 17.44 0.60 -14.93
CA GLY A 107 17.01 1.78 -14.20
C GLY A 107 15.51 2.04 -14.24
N PHE A 108 15.13 3.26 -13.89
CA PHE A 108 13.73 3.68 -13.86
C PHE A 108 13.09 3.83 -15.26
N GLU A 109 13.89 3.95 -16.33
CA GLU A 109 13.35 4.10 -17.68
C GLU A 109 12.51 2.90 -18.11
N THR A 110 12.92 1.71 -17.72
CA THR A 110 12.27 0.44 -18.08
C THR A 110 10.88 0.27 -17.49
N VAL A 111 10.54 1.04 -16.46
CA VAL A 111 9.24 0.99 -15.76
C VAL A 111 8.37 2.24 -16.01
N ARG A 112 8.75 3.12 -16.95
CA ARG A 112 8.08 4.40 -17.20
C ARG A 112 6.61 4.32 -17.59
N HIS A 113 6.17 3.18 -18.08
CA HIS A 113 4.79 2.94 -18.54
C HIS A 113 3.98 2.07 -17.57
N VAL A 114 4.57 1.70 -16.43
CA VAL A 114 3.93 0.82 -15.45
C VAL A 114 3.28 1.65 -14.35
N PRO A 115 1.99 1.43 -14.02
CA PRO A 115 1.29 2.19 -12.97
C PRO A 115 1.90 2.06 -11.57
N LEU A 116 2.45 0.89 -11.25
CA LEU A 116 3.12 0.56 -9.98
C LEU A 116 4.61 0.40 -10.24
N ASP A 117 5.28 1.53 -10.44
CA ASP A 117 6.69 1.62 -10.79
C ASP A 117 7.61 0.99 -9.73
N ASP A 118 7.28 1.14 -8.46
CA ASP A 118 8.00 0.58 -7.33
C ASP A 118 7.99 -0.96 -7.30
N ILE A 119 6.83 -1.58 -7.44
CA ILE A 119 6.70 -3.04 -7.53
C ILE A 119 7.39 -3.56 -8.79
N ALA A 120 7.27 -2.84 -9.91
CA ALA A 120 7.92 -3.24 -11.16
C ALA A 120 9.46 -3.20 -11.04
N VAL A 121 10.03 -2.20 -10.37
CA VAL A 121 11.47 -2.13 -10.06
C VAL A 121 11.89 -3.32 -9.21
N ALA A 122 11.18 -3.63 -8.12
CA ALA A 122 11.48 -4.78 -7.27
C ALA A 122 11.42 -6.10 -8.04
N ALA A 123 10.42 -6.28 -8.91
CA ALA A 123 10.29 -7.47 -9.73
C ALA A 123 11.43 -7.63 -10.73
N ARG A 124 11.88 -6.52 -11.36
CA ARG A 124 13.03 -6.56 -12.28
C ARG A 124 14.34 -6.85 -11.58
N LEU A 125 14.57 -6.27 -10.41
CA LEU A 125 15.75 -6.57 -9.59
C LEU A 125 15.81 -8.05 -9.26
N ARG A 126 14.71 -8.65 -8.79
CA ARG A 126 14.67 -10.09 -8.50
C ARG A 126 14.83 -10.96 -9.74
N ALA A 127 14.25 -10.58 -10.87
CA ALA A 127 14.44 -11.28 -12.13
C ALA A 127 15.90 -11.25 -12.61
N GLY A 128 16.64 -10.18 -12.27
CA GLY A 128 18.08 -10.06 -12.49
C GLY A 128 18.96 -10.76 -11.45
N GLY A 129 18.36 -11.48 -10.49
CA GLY A 129 19.11 -12.21 -9.44
C GLY A 129 19.49 -11.37 -8.23
N PHE A 130 19.08 -10.10 -8.16
CA PHE A 130 19.36 -9.20 -7.04
C PHE A 130 18.46 -9.46 -5.84
N ARG A 131 19.00 -9.29 -4.64
CA ARG A 131 18.31 -9.52 -3.38
C ARG A 131 17.61 -8.24 -2.93
N THR A 132 16.30 -8.31 -2.73
CA THR A 132 15.49 -7.17 -2.29
C THR A 132 14.86 -7.45 -0.93
N GLY A 133 14.83 -6.48 -0.02
CA GLY A 133 14.14 -6.58 1.26
C GLY A 133 13.07 -5.49 1.41
N PHE A 134 11.98 -5.81 2.09
CA PHE A 134 10.89 -4.89 2.38
C PHE A 134 10.60 -4.84 3.89
N PHE A 135 10.65 -3.66 4.51
CA PHE A 135 10.59 -3.51 5.95
C PHE A 135 9.56 -2.45 6.37
N ARG A 136 8.97 -2.62 7.54
CA ARG A 136 8.26 -1.53 8.23
C ARG A 136 9.27 -0.58 8.87
N ALA A 137 9.02 0.72 8.78
CA ALA A 137 9.92 1.75 9.32
C ALA A 137 9.14 2.83 10.07
N SER A 138 9.22 2.84 11.39
CA SER A 138 8.63 3.88 12.23
C SER A 138 9.27 5.28 12.02
N GLY A 139 10.52 5.31 11.56
CA GLY A 139 11.25 6.53 11.20
C GLY A 139 10.86 7.15 9.85
N LEU A 140 10.02 6.49 9.06
CA LEU A 140 9.45 7.03 7.83
C LEU A 140 7.99 7.40 8.06
N ARG A 141 7.62 8.64 7.79
CA ARG A 141 6.25 9.14 7.94
C ARG A 141 5.76 9.71 6.62
N VAL A 142 4.52 9.41 6.27
CA VAL A 142 3.92 9.80 5.00
C VAL A 142 2.49 10.24 5.21
N ARG A 143 2.08 11.32 4.57
CA ARG A 143 0.67 11.69 4.46
C ARG A 143 0.27 11.66 2.99
N MET A 144 -0.13 10.49 2.52
CA MET A 144 -0.44 10.25 1.11
C MET A 144 -1.63 11.07 0.61
N TYR A 145 -2.65 11.28 1.44
CA TYR A 145 -3.91 11.91 1.07
C TYR A 145 -4.36 12.94 2.08
N ARG A 146 -5.05 13.99 1.60
CA ARG A 146 -5.58 15.08 2.40
C ARG A 146 -7.12 15.09 2.31
N GLY A 147 -7.75 14.12 2.97
CA GLY A 147 -9.20 13.99 3.04
C GLY A 147 -9.77 12.85 2.19
N TRP A 148 -11.10 12.71 2.28
CA TRP A 148 -11.84 11.61 1.67
C TRP A 148 -11.67 11.51 0.14
N GLY A 149 -11.86 12.62 -0.57
CA GLY A 149 -11.85 12.61 -2.04
C GLY A 149 -10.52 12.14 -2.63
N GLU A 150 -9.40 12.66 -2.10
CA GLU A 150 -8.06 12.25 -2.54
C GLU A 150 -7.78 10.78 -2.18
N ALA A 151 -8.14 10.35 -0.96
CA ALA A 151 -7.96 8.97 -0.53
C ALA A 151 -8.77 8.00 -1.39
N PHE A 152 -10.04 8.32 -1.65
CA PHE A 152 -10.92 7.48 -2.45
C PHE A 152 -10.42 7.32 -3.89
N GLN A 153 -10.12 8.41 -4.57
CA GLN A 153 -9.62 8.36 -5.96
C GLN A 153 -8.22 7.73 -6.05
N GLY A 154 -7.35 8.04 -5.10
CA GLY A 154 -6.01 7.48 -5.05
C GLY A 154 -6.02 5.96 -4.86
N TRP A 155 -6.80 5.47 -3.90
CA TRP A 155 -6.90 4.03 -3.64
C TRP A 155 -7.65 3.28 -4.73
N ARG A 156 -8.69 3.86 -5.31
CA ARG A 156 -9.40 3.31 -6.47
C ARG A 156 -8.43 3.01 -7.62
N ARG A 157 -7.50 3.91 -7.89
CA ARG A 157 -6.45 3.72 -8.89
C ARG A 157 -5.43 2.67 -8.46
N ASN A 158 -4.86 2.82 -7.24
CA ASN A 158 -3.76 1.97 -6.77
C ASN A 158 -4.19 0.51 -6.60
N LEU A 159 -5.37 0.27 -6.03
CA LEU A 159 -5.92 -1.08 -5.88
C LEU A 159 -6.31 -1.70 -7.22
N GLY A 160 -6.76 -0.90 -8.19
CA GLY A 160 -7.00 -1.37 -9.57
C GLY A 160 -5.73 -1.95 -10.21
N GLY A 161 -4.60 -1.27 -10.05
CA GLY A 161 -3.28 -1.75 -10.50
C GLY A 161 -2.78 -2.96 -9.72
N LEU A 162 -2.86 -2.90 -8.37
CA LEU A 162 -2.31 -3.93 -7.47
C LEU A 162 -3.04 -5.28 -7.58
N LEU A 163 -4.38 -5.24 -7.59
CA LEU A 163 -5.21 -6.46 -7.64
C LEU A 163 -5.19 -7.13 -9.01
N GLY A 164 -4.90 -6.38 -10.05
CA GLY A 164 -4.79 -6.91 -11.40
C GLY A 164 -6.04 -7.69 -11.83
N ALA A 165 -5.84 -8.85 -12.48
CA ALA A 165 -6.91 -9.75 -12.90
C ALA A 165 -7.38 -10.73 -11.80
N ARG A 166 -7.05 -10.48 -10.53
CA ARG A 166 -7.38 -11.36 -9.39
C ARG A 166 -8.85 -11.22 -8.96
N HIS A 167 -9.78 -11.50 -9.86
CA HIS A 167 -11.23 -11.34 -9.59
C HIS A 167 -11.72 -12.17 -8.41
N GLY A 168 -11.18 -13.37 -8.21
CA GLY A 168 -11.52 -14.22 -7.06
C GLY A 168 -11.10 -13.59 -5.73
N ALA A 169 -9.91 -13.02 -5.66
CA ALA A 169 -9.42 -12.34 -4.45
C ALA A 169 -10.26 -11.08 -4.14
N VAL A 170 -10.65 -10.32 -5.16
CA VAL A 170 -11.54 -9.16 -4.98
C VAL A 170 -12.91 -9.62 -4.47
N ALA A 171 -13.50 -10.67 -5.05
CA ALA A 171 -14.77 -11.22 -4.60
C ALA A 171 -14.71 -11.73 -3.16
N ALA A 172 -13.64 -12.43 -2.79
CA ALA A 172 -13.42 -12.89 -1.42
C ALA A 172 -13.28 -11.71 -0.44
N ALA A 173 -12.50 -10.68 -0.78
CA ALA A 173 -12.37 -9.49 0.04
C ALA A 173 -13.70 -8.75 0.22
N LEU A 174 -14.49 -8.62 -0.85
CA LEU A 174 -15.82 -8.03 -0.77
C LEU A 174 -16.76 -8.87 0.12
N ALA A 175 -16.72 -10.20 0.03
CA ALA A 175 -17.52 -11.07 0.89
C ALA A 175 -17.13 -10.90 2.37
N VAL A 176 -15.83 -10.92 2.67
CA VAL A 176 -15.32 -10.74 4.03
C VAL A 176 -15.73 -9.38 4.62
N LEU A 177 -15.75 -8.33 3.82
CA LEU A 177 -16.14 -6.99 4.27
C LEU A 177 -17.67 -6.83 4.41
N LEU A 178 -18.44 -7.36 3.45
CA LEU A 178 -19.86 -7.05 3.35
C LEU A 178 -20.77 -8.06 4.08
N LEU A 179 -20.39 -9.33 4.21
CA LEU A 179 -21.21 -10.32 4.91
C LEU A 179 -21.46 -9.97 6.38
N PRO A 180 -20.46 -9.58 7.19
CA PRO A 180 -20.69 -9.14 8.57
C PRO A 180 -21.58 -7.90 8.66
N VAL A 181 -21.41 -6.94 7.73
CA VAL A 181 -22.27 -5.75 7.67
C VAL A 181 -23.72 -6.14 7.31
N ALA A 182 -23.91 -7.02 6.33
CA ALA A 182 -25.23 -7.52 5.95
C ALA A 182 -25.91 -8.28 7.10
N ALA A 183 -25.15 -9.13 7.82
CA ALA A 183 -25.65 -9.84 9.00
C ALA A 183 -26.07 -8.87 10.12
N PHE A 184 -25.26 -7.86 10.38
CA PHE A 184 -25.60 -6.79 11.35
C PHE A 184 -26.90 -6.08 10.97
N LEU A 185 -27.04 -5.66 9.71
CA LEU A 185 -28.23 -4.97 9.23
C LEU A 185 -29.46 -5.88 9.26
N ALA A 186 -29.33 -7.15 8.83
CA ALA A 186 -30.42 -8.11 8.87
C ALA A 186 -30.91 -8.36 10.31
N ALA A 187 -30.01 -8.58 11.26
CA ALA A 187 -30.36 -8.73 12.66
C ALA A 187 -31.07 -7.49 13.22
N SER A 188 -30.60 -6.29 12.84
CA SER A 188 -31.17 -5.03 13.30
C SER A 188 -32.63 -4.84 12.84
N VAL A 189 -32.94 -5.21 11.60
CA VAL A 189 -34.32 -5.07 11.05
C VAL A 189 -35.26 -6.21 11.43
N SER A 190 -34.70 -7.36 11.83
CA SER A 190 -35.48 -8.52 12.25
C SER A 190 -35.84 -8.54 13.75
N GLY A 191 -35.52 -7.46 14.49
CA GLY A 191 -35.80 -7.37 15.91
C GLY A 191 -34.82 -8.17 16.79
N LEU A 192 -33.73 -8.69 16.23
CA LEU A 192 -32.68 -9.45 16.92
C LEU A 192 -31.64 -8.47 17.51
N ALA A 193 -32.08 -7.67 18.48
CA ALA A 193 -31.28 -6.55 19.00
C ALA A 193 -29.97 -7.01 19.68
N VAL A 194 -29.99 -8.15 20.37
CA VAL A 194 -28.82 -8.70 21.05
C VAL A 194 -27.77 -9.14 20.01
N GLU A 195 -28.18 -9.90 19.01
CA GLU A 195 -27.33 -10.40 17.94
C GLU A 195 -26.74 -9.24 17.11
N ALA A 196 -27.58 -8.24 16.79
CA ALA A 196 -27.11 -7.03 16.10
C ALA A 196 -26.05 -6.30 16.94
N THR A 197 -26.26 -6.14 18.25
CA THR A 197 -25.30 -5.50 19.13
C THR A 197 -23.99 -6.28 19.21
N LEU A 198 -24.05 -7.61 19.34
CA LEU A 198 -22.86 -8.46 19.37
C LEU A 198 -22.07 -8.40 18.05
N LEU A 199 -22.75 -8.44 16.91
CA LEU A 199 -22.12 -8.31 15.60
C LEU A 199 -21.44 -6.94 15.43
N TRP A 200 -22.08 -5.87 15.89
CA TRP A 200 -21.50 -4.53 15.87
C TRP A 200 -20.25 -4.43 16.74
N ILE A 201 -20.33 -4.94 18.01
CA ILE A 201 -19.18 -4.97 18.92
C ILE A 201 -18.02 -5.76 18.32
N ALA A 202 -18.30 -6.93 17.75
CA ALA A 202 -17.28 -7.76 17.11
C ALA A 202 -16.63 -7.03 15.91
N GLY A 203 -17.43 -6.37 15.08
CA GLY A 203 -16.93 -5.58 13.97
C GLY A 203 -16.07 -4.39 14.39
N VAL A 204 -16.50 -3.66 15.42
CA VAL A 204 -15.71 -2.57 16.03
C VAL A 204 -14.40 -3.11 16.59
N ALA A 205 -14.44 -4.21 17.36
CA ALA A 205 -13.24 -4.81 17.91
C ALA A 205 -12.26 -5.28 16.81
N ALA A 206 -12.75 -5.92 15.76
CA ALA A 206 -11.96 -6.32 14.60
C ALA A 206 -11.31 -5.11 13.93
N SER A 207 -12.08 -4.04 13.67
CA SER A 207 -11.57 -2.79 13.09
C SER A 207 -10.50 -2.15 13.99
N MET A 208 -10.68 -2.16 15.31
CA MET A 208 -9.68 -1.64 16.26
C MET A 208 -8.39 -2.45 16.22
N LEU A 209 -8.49 -3.79 16.20
CA LEU A 209 -7.32 -4.68 16.13
C LEU A 209 -6.56 -4.52 14.81
N LEU A 210 -7.25 -4.46 13.69
CA LEU A 210 -6.64 -4.22 12.37
C LEU A 210 -5.90 -2.89 12.33
N ARG A 211 -6.48 -1.84 12.89
CA ARG A 211 -5.87 -0.50 12.98
C ARG A 211 -4.63 -0.52 13.88
N TYR A 212 -4.71 -1.20 15.01
CA TYR A 212 -3.56 -1.37 15.90
C TYR A 212 -2.41 -2.09 15.20
N GLY A 213 -2.70 -3.21 14.53
CA GLY A 213 -1.71 -3.99 13.79
C GLY A 213 -1.04 -3.22 12.65
N SER A 214 -1.76 -2.31 11.99
CA SER A 214 -1.23 -1.45 10.94
C SER A 214 -0.65 -0.10 11.43
N GLY A 215 -0.49 0.08 12.75
CA GLY A 215 0.12 1.28 13.34
C GLY A 215 -0.78 2.51 13.38
N HIS A 216 -2.08 2.34 13.26
CA HIS A 216 -3.07 3.42 13.33
C HIS A 216 -3.78 3.47 14.69
N ARG A 217 -4.49 4.58 14.96
CA ARG A 217 -5.23 4.78 16.22
C ARG A 217 -6.43 3.82 16.29
N PRO A 218 -6.49 2.89 17.26
CA PRO A 218 -7.58 1.92 17.39
C PRO A 218 -8.95 2.58 17.61
N ALA A 219 -9.00 3.71 18.31
CA ALA A 219 -10.25 4.40 18.65
C ALA A 219 -11.14 4.68 17.42
N TRP A 220 -10.53 4.84 16.22
CA TRP A 220 -11.30 5.00 14.99
C TRP A 220 -12.00 3.71 14.52
N GLY A 221 -11.84 2.59 15.20
CA GLY A 221 -12.60 1.36 14.95
C GLY A 221 -14.12 1.53 15.11
N PHE A 222 -14.57 2.53 15.86
CA PHE A 222 -15.98 2.92 15.93
C PHE A 222 -16.58 3.35 14.57
N LEU A 223 -15.75 3.63 13.57
CA LEU A 223 -16.22 3.88 12.21
C LEU A 223 -16.80 2.64 11.51
N TYR A 224 -16.63 1.43 12.08
CA TYR A 224 -17.33 0.24 11.60
C TYR A 224 -18.87 0.45 11.74
N PRO A 225 -19.70 0.11 10.74
CA PRO A 225 -19.35 -0.58 9.48
C PRO A 225 -18.96 0.34 8.31
N LEU A 226 -18.86 1.65 8.52
CA LEU A 226 -18.62 2.63 7.45
C LEU A 226 -17.27 2.44 6.76
N ASP A 227 -16.24 2.08 7.52
CA ASP A 227 -14.90 1.82 6.96
C ASP A 227 -14.88 0.55 6.10
N ALA A 228 -15.63 -0.50 6.47
CA ALA A 228 -15.79 -1.70 5.66
C ALA A 228 -16.53 -1.40 4.35
N LEU A 229 -17.62 -0.61 4.41
CA LEU A 229 -18.36 -0.17 3.23
C LEU A 229 -17.52 0.72 2.32
N ALA A 230 -16.73 1.62 2.90
CA ALA A 230 -15.82 2.50 2.16
C ALA A 230 -14.78 1.70 1.38
N LEU A 231 -14.12 0.75 2.03
CA LEU A 231 -13.14 -0.13 1.39
C LEU A 231 -13.79 -1.02 0.34
N ALA A 232 -14.94 -1.61 0.62
CA ALA A 232 -15.69 -2.42 -0.35
C ALA A 232 -16.08 -1.59 -1.59
N GLY A 233 -16.54 -0.35 -1.42
CA GLY A 233 -16.85 0.57 -2.50
C GLY A 233 -15.65 0.88 -3.40
N VAL A 234 -14.48 1.13 -2.80
CA VAL A 234 -13.24 1.37 -3.54
C VAL A 234 -12.82 0.13 -4.32
N LEU A 235 -12.85 -1.07 -3.69
CA LEU A 235 -12.50 -2.33 -4.34
C LEU A 235 -13.43 -2.64 -5.53
N ALA A 236 -14.74 -2.49 -5.33
CA ALA A 236 -15.73 -2.74 -6.38
C ALA A 236 -15.55 -1.80 -7.57
N LEU A 237 -15.36 -0.50 -7.31
CA LEU A 237 -15.14 0.49 -8.37
C LEU A 237 -13.81 0.29 -9.09
N ALA A 238 -12.74 -0.03 -8.36
CA ALA A 238 -11.45 -0.36 -8.96
C ALA A 238 -11.56 -1.57 -9.90
N ALA A 239 -12.29 -2.61 -9.50
CA ALA A 239 -12.55 -3.79 -10.33
C ALA A 239 -13.39 -3.47 -11.58
N VAL A 240 -14.41 -2.61 -11.44
CA VAL A 240 -15.25 -2.16 -12.57
C VAL A 240 -14.44 -1.33 -13.56
N ASP A 241 -13.64 -0.38 -13.08
CA ASP A 241 -12.82 0.47 -13.94
C ASP A 241 -11.84 -0.36 -14.77
N ARG A 242 -11.19 -1.32 -14.10
CA ARG A 242 -10.28 -2.22 -14.79
C ARG A 242 -10.99 -3.06 -15.86
N ARG A 243 -12.16 -3.64 -15.55
CA ARG A 243 -12.93 -4.41 -16.54
C ARG A 243 -13.36 -3.59 -17.76
N ARG A 244 -13.64 -2.30 -17.52
CA ARG A 244 -14.04 -1.35 -18.58
C ARG A 244 -12.85 -0.69 -19.29
N GLY A 245 -11.61 -0.97 -18.88
CA GLY A 245 -10.40 -0.32 -19.40
C GLY A 245 -10.42 1.19 -19.22
N ARG A 246 -11.00 1.67 -18.12
CA ARG A 246 -11.21 3.10 -17.89
C ARG A 246 -9.88 3.79 -17.64
N LEU A 247 -9.71 4.97 -18.24
CA LEU A 247 -8.61 5.86 -17.93
C LEU A 247 -8.96 6.66 -16.67
N LEU A 248 -8.08 6.61 -15.67
CA LEU A 248 -8.20 7.43 -14.47
C LEU A 248 -7.22 8.59 -14.55
N SER A 249 -7.70 9.81 -14.30
CA SER A 249 -6.87 10.99 -14.29
C SER A 249 -6.08 11.10 -12.97
N TRP A 250 -4.79 11.37 -13.06
CA TRP A 250 -3.95 11.65 -11.91
C TRP A 250 -2.94 12.75 -12.22
N LYS A 251 -3.00 13.86 -11.47
CA LYS A 251 -2.11 15.01 -11.66
C LYS A 251 -2.04 15.46 -13.13
N GLY A 252 -3.19 15.54 -13.80
CA GLY A 252 -3.32 15.97 -15.19
C GLY A 252 -2.91 14.94 -16.25
N ARG A 253 -2.74 13.66 -15.88
CA ARG A 253 -2.44 12.56 -16.81
C ARG A 253 -3.50 11.48 -16.73
N GLU A 254 -3.85 10.92 -17.87
CA GLU A 254 -4.70 9.73 -17.95
C GLU A 254 -3.83 8.48 -17.86
N MET A 255 -4.20 7.57 -16.97
CA MET A 255 -3.53 6.28 -16.80
C MET A 255 -4.56 5.17 -16.90
N ARG A 256 -4.23 4.12 -17.67
CA ARG A 256 -5.04 2.89 -17.75
C ARG A 256 -4.80 2.05 -16.50
N VAL A 257 -5.88 1.62 -15.86
CA VAL A 257 -5.85 0.81 -14.63
C VAL A 257 -6.01 -0.67 -14.94
#